data_c14dca7f3249ed63282307f5194b9c2a
#
_entry.id   c14dca7f3249ed63282307f5194b9c2a
#
_cell.length_a   1.000
_cell.length_b   1.000
_cell.length_c   1.000
_cell.angle_alpha   90.00
_cell.angle_beta   90.00
_cell.angle_gamma   90.00
#
_symmetry.space_group_name_H-M   'P 1'
#
loop_
_entity.id
_entity.type
_entity.pdbx_description
1 polymer ?
#
loop_
_entity_poly.entity_id
_entity_poly.type
_entity_poly.pdbx_seq_one_letter_code
_entity_poly.pdbx_strand_id
1 'polypeptide(L)'
;NIQDIKELGAYLEGNILGFRGLESAAKFGDGQSNPSYHLKASSGEYVLRAKPTGDLLKSAHQVDREYRVMKALAGSDVPVPRMDHLADAENPLGRTFFVMEYLNGRIFWDPALPDCGKAERGAIYDSMNKTLAALHNVDILALGLSDFGRPGNYFARQTDRWVKQYRSSALEPSAEMDRL
;
A
#
# COMPACT_ATOMS: atom_id res chain seq x y z
N ASN A 1 5.85 -2.53 -17.21
CA ASN A 1 5.63 -3.98 -17.28
C ASN A 1 6.86 -4.70 -16.75
N ILE A 2 6.66 -5.83 -16.11
CA ILE A 2 7.75 -6.76 -15.75
C ILE A 2 8.18 -7.43 -17.05
N GLN A 3 9.44 -7.23 -17.43
CA GLN A 3 9.96 -7.67 -18.74
C GLN A 3 10.58 -9.07 -18.67
N ASP A 4 11.24 -9.40 -17.58
CA ASP A 4 11.88 -10.70 -17.40
C ASP A 4 11.25 -11.48 -16.23
N ILE A 5 10.34 -12.38 -16.60
CA ILE A 5 9.66 -13.27 -15.64
C ILE A 5 10.60 -14.31 -15.06
N LYS A 6 11.59 -14.77 -15.84
CA LYS A 6 12.54 -15.80 -15.38
C LYS A 6 13.50 -15.24 -14.35
N GLU A 7 14.04 -14.05 -14.61
CA GLU A 7 14.96 -13.40 -13.69
C GLU A 7 14.24 -13.02 -12.38
N LEU A 8 13.04 -12.44 -12.47
CA LEU A 8 12.22 -12.17 -11.30
C LEU A 8 11.87 -13.45 -10.53
N GLY A 9 11.51 -14.51 -11.23
CA GLY A 9 11.19 -15.81 -10.62
C GLY A 9 12.36 -16.37 -9.83
N ALA A 10 13.57 -16.41 -10.42
CA ALA A 10 14.78 -16.85 -9.74
C ALA A 10 15.10 -16.00 -8.49
N TYR A 11 14.94 -14.66 -8.59
CA TYR A 11 15.10 -13.77 -7.46
C TYR A 11 14.12 -14.09 -6.33
N LEU A 12 12.83 -14.26 -6.63
CA LEU A 12 11.79 -14.54 -5.62
C LEU A 12 11.99 -15.93 -4.98
N GLU A 13 12.42 -16.94 -5.75
CA GLU A 13 12.76 -18.27 -5.22
C GLU A 13 13.92 -18.24 -4.22
N GLY A 14 14.88 -17.34 -4.44
CA GLY A 14 16.01 -17.15 -3.53
C GLY A 14 15.67 -16.36 -2.27
N ASN A 15 14.58 -15.57 -2.27
CA ASN A 15 14.27 -14.61 -1.21
C ASN A 15 12.96 -14.89 -0.44
N ILE A 16 12.07 -15.71 -0.99
CA ILE A 16 10.79 -16.06 -0.35
C ILE A 16 10.75 -17.56 -0.09
N LEU A 17 10.71 -17.94 1.18
CA LEU A 17 10.65 -19.35 1.55
C LEU A 17 9.40 -20.02 0.99
N GLY A 18 9.61 -21.08 0.22
CA GLY A 18 8.54 -21.85 -0.40
C GLY A 18 8.00 -21.29 -1.71
N PHE A 19 8.46 -20.14 -2.18
CA PHE A 19 8.12 -19.64 -3.52
C PHE A 19 8.78 -20.52 -4.59
N ARG A 20 8.02 -20.92 -5.61
CA ARG A 20 8.50 -21.76 -6.73
C ARG A 20 7.75 -21.46 -8.02
N GLY A 21 8.48 -21.48 -9.13
CA GLY A 21 7.94 -21.52 -10.47
C GLY A 21 7.04 -20.35 -10.82
N LEU A 22 7.59 -19.13 -10.92
CA LEU A 22 6.84 -17.98 -11.40
C LEU A 22 6.43 -18.18 -12.87
N GLU A 23 5.12 -18.22 -13.11
CA GLU A 23 4.53 -18.46 -14.44
C GLU A 23 4.15 -17.15 -15.13
N SER A 24 3.58 -16.21 -14.37
CA SER A 24 3.12 -14.94 -14.93
C SER A 24 3.11 -13.81 -13.91
N ALA A 25 3.17 -12.57 -14.42
CA ALA A 25 3.00 -11.34 -13.66
C ALA A 25 2.09 -10.37 -14.44
N ALA A 26 0.83 -10.31 -14.08
CA ALA A 26 -0.17 -9.47 -14.72
C ALA A 26 -0.39 -8.20 -13.91
N LYS A 27 -0.27 -7.02 -14.52
CA LYS A 27 -0.58 -5.76 -13.84
C LYS A 27 -2.08 -5.70 -13.54
N PHE A 28 -2.43 -5.38 -12.28
CA PHE A 28 -3.80 -4.99 -11.95
C PHE A 28 -4.13 -3.67 -12.66
N GLY A 29 -5.40 -3.49 -13.00
CA GLY A 29 -5.89 -2.38 -13.81
C GLY A 29 -5.34 -0.99 -13.45
N ASP A 30 -6.08 0.07 -13.65
CA ASP A 30 -5.63 1.46 -13.77
C ASP A 30 -5.05 2.17 -12.53
N GLY A 31 -4.47 1.47 -11.57
CA GLY A 31 -3.78 2.07 -10.43
C GLY A 31 -2.64 2.99 -10.88
N GLN A 32 -2.83 4.31 -10.74
CA GLN A 32 -1.87 5.33 -11.23
C GLN A 32 -0.67 5.57 -10.30
N SER A 33 -0.75 5.14 -9.02
CA SER A 33 0.28 5.47 -8.03
C SER A 33 1.39 4.42 -7.99
N ASN A 34 1.19 3.36 -7.22
CA ASN A 34 2.16 2.27 -7.08
C ASN A 34 1.69 1.07 -7.89
N PRO A 35 2.35 0.70 -9.00
CA PRO A 35 1.92 -0.42 -9.82
C PRO A 35 1.92 -1.72 -9.01
N SER A 36 0.81 -2.43 -9.08
CA SER A 36 0.63 -3.73 -8.45
C SER A 36 0.44 -4.80 -9.50
N TYR A 37 1.00 -5.98 -9.26
CA TYR A 37 1.00 -7.11 -10.18
C TYR A 37 0.49 -8.35 -9.47
N HIS A 38 -0.39 -9.09 -10.13
CA HIS A 38 -0.76 -10.43 -9.75
C HIS A 38 0.30 -11.40 -10.25
N LEU A 39 0.93 -12.09 -9.34
CA LEU A 39 1.91 -13.13 -9.64
C LEU A 39 1.24 -14.49 -9.52
N LYS A 40 1.33 -15.31 -10.58
CA LYS A 40 0.96 -16.72 -10.53
C LYS A 40 2.22 -17.56 -10.54
N ALA A 41 2.35 -18.43 -9.58
CA ALA A 41 3.46 -19.35 -9.42
C ALA A 41 2.96 -20.75 -9.09
N SER A 42 3.75 -21.77 -9.34
CA SER A 42 3.39 -23.16 -9.00
C SER A 42 3.19 -23.35 -7.48
N SER A 43 3.80 -22.49 -6.66
CA SER A 43 3.65 -22.47 -5.21
C SER A 43 2.42 -21.71 -4.71
N GLY A 44 1.69 -21.00 -5.57
CA GLY A 44 0.51 -20.21 -5.21
C GLY A 44 0.42 -18.86 -5.91
N GLU A 45 -0.44 -18.01 -5.42
CA GLU A 45 -0.69 -16.68 -5.97
C GLU A 45 -0.23 -15.59 -5.00
N TYR A 46 0.35 -14.50 -5.54
CA TYR A 46 0.92 -13.41 -4.75
C TYR A 46 0.61 -12.06 -5.39
N VAL A 47 0.78 -11.00 -4.62
CA VAL A 47 0.76 -9.63 -5.14
C VAL A 47 2.14 -9.00 -4.98
N LEU A 48 2.70 -8.51 -6.07
CA LEU A 48 3.88 -7.65 -6.06
C LEU A 48 3.46 -6.20 -6.22
N ARG A 49 3.88 -5.32 -5.29
CA ARG A 49 3.62 -3.89 -5.35
C ARG A 49 4.92 -3.11 -5.37
N ALA A 50 5.13 -2.30 -6.39
CA ALA A 50 6.41 -1.65 -6.66
C ALA A 50 6.29 -0.12 -6.67
N LYS A 51 7.41 0.57 -6.42
CA LYS A 51 7.53 1.98 -6.75
C LYS A 51 7.35 2.17 -8.26
N PRO A 52 6.69 3.26 -8.73
CA PRO A 52 6.69 3.58 -10.15
C PRO A 52 8.10 3.92 -10.65
N THR A 53 8.28 3.90 -11.95
CA THR A 53 9.51 4.34 -12.62
C THR A 53 9.47 5.86 -12.86
N GLY A 54 10.63 6.50 -12.93
CA GLY A 54 10.78 7.94 -13.21
C GLY A 54 11.18 8.77 -11.99
N ASP A 55 11.31 10.07 -12.19
CA ASP A 55 11.67 11.02 -11.13
C ASP A 55 10.46 11.24 -10.20
N LEU A 56 10.61 10.76 -8.97
CA LEU A 56 9.56 10.79 -7.97
C LEU A 56 9.86 11.83 -6.89
N LEU A 57 8.83 12.50 -6.41
CA LEU A 57 8.95 13.33 -5.20
C LEU A 57 9.40 12.45 -4.02
N LYS A 58 10.38 12.93 -3.24
CA LYS A 58 11.00 12.17 -2.12
C LYS A 58 10.00 11.59 -1.11
N SER A 59 8.82 12.18 -0.98
CA SER A 59 7.78 11.75 -0.04
C SER A 59 6.65 10.94 -0.68
N ALA A 60 6.68 10.72 -2.00
CA ALA A 60 5.66 9.96 -2.71
C ALA A 60 6.10 8.50 -2.89
N HIS A 61 5.11 7.60 -3.00
CA HIS A 61 5.36 6.21 -3.39
C HIS A 61 6.25 5.40 -2.43
N GLN A 62 6.06 5.58 -1.13
CA GLN A 62 6.85 4.91 -0.08
C GLN A 62 6.33 3.48 0.18
N VAL A 63 6.56 2.54 -0.75
CA VAL A 63 6.13 1.13 -0.62
C VAL A 63 6.80 0.41 0.56
N ASP A 64 8.01 0.81 0.92
CA ASP A 64 8.72 0.35 2.11
C ASP A 64 7.97 0.68 3.41
N ARG A 65 7.35 1.85 3.49
CA ARG A 65 6.49 2.23 4.62
C ARG A 65 5.17 1.45 4.63
N GLU A 66 4.56 1.22 3.47
CA GLU A 66 3.38 0.37 3.34
C GLU A 66 3.68 -1.05 3.85
N TYR A 67 4.79 -1.64 3.39
CA TYR A 67 5.24 -2.94 3.86
C TYR A 67 5.45 -2.98 5.38
N ARG A 68 6.18 -2.00 5.92
CA ARG A 68 6.51 -1.94 7.34
C ARG A 68 5.26 -1.91 8.22
N VAL A 69 4.27 -1.08 7.89
CA VAL A 69 3.06 -0.97 8.71
C VAL A 69 2.21 -2.23 8.61
N MET A 70 2.03 -2.81 7.42
CA MET A 70 1.27 -4.04 7.27
C MET A 70 1.94 -5.22 7.98
N LYS A 71 3.27 -5.31 7.87
CA LYS A 71 4.02 -6.34 8.58
C LYS A 71 3.95 -6.21 10.10
N ALA A 72 3.98 -4.98 10.62
CA ALA A 72 3.84 -4.73 12.05
C ALA A 72 2.43 -5.06 12.57
N LEU A 73 1.39 -4.85 11.76
CA LEU A 73 0.01 -5.18 12.09
C LEU A 73 -0.29 -6.69 12.02
N ALA A 74 0.61 -7.49 11.45
CA ALA A 74 0.42 -8.94 11.39
C ALA A 74 0.29 -9.53 12.82
N GLY A 75 -0.79 -10.28 13.04
CA GLY A 75 -1.10 -10.84 14.37
C GLY A 75 -1.89 -9.92 15.30
N SER A 76 -2.22 -8.68 14.87
CA SER A 76 -3.20 -7.83 15.55
C SER A 76 -4.63 -8.14 15.07
N ASP A 77 -5.62 -7.46 15.65
CA ASP A 77 -7.04 -7.57 15.21
C ASP A 77 -7.31 -6.84 13.87
N VAL A 78 -6.29 -6.18 13.30
CA VAL A 78 -6.40 -5.53 11.98
C VAL A 78 -6.08 -6.55 10.89
N PRO A 79 -7.03 -6.88 10.00
CA PRO A 79 -6.78 -7.83 8.92
C PRO A 79 -5.85 -7.22 7.88
N VAL A 80 -4.67 -7.79 7.76
CA VAL A 80 -3.66 -7.41 6.75
C VAL A 80 -3.20 -8.66 6.00
N PRO A 81 -2.78 -8.53 4.73
CA PRO A 81 -2.20 -9.65 4.01
C PRO A 81 -0.87 -10.08 4.64
N ARG A 82 -0.52 -11.35 4.51
CA ARG A 82 0.81 -11.83 4.90
C ARG A 82 1.86 -11.14 4.03
N MET A 83 2.87 -10.56 4.67
CA MET A 83 3.96 -9.85 4.02
C MET A 83 5.16 -10.80 3.84
N ASP A 84 5.43 -11.20 2.61
CA ASP A 84 6.42 -12.24 2.32
C ASP A 84 7.85 -11.67 2.12
N HIS A 85 8.00 -10.56 1.38
CA HIS A 85 9.32 -10.00 1.05
C HIS A 85 9.28 -8.51 0.78
N LEU A 86 10.32 -7.79 1.20
CA LEU A 86 10.60 -6.41 0.80
C LEU A 86 11.96 -6.37 0.10
N ALA A 87 11.99 -5.93 -1.14
CA ALA A 87 13.20 -5.72 -1.93
C ALA A 87 13.55 -4.22 -1.99
N ASP A 88 14.82 -3.89 -1.83
CA ASP A 88 15.36 -2.57 -2.18
C ASP A 88 15.45 -2.39 -3.71
N ALA A 89 16.29 -1.48 -4.21
CA ALA A 89 16.45 -1.28 -5.65
C ALA A 89 17.47 -2.24 -6.30
N GLU A 90 18.22 -3.01 -5.50
CA GLU A 90 19.20 -4.01 -5.98
C GLU A 90 18.51 -5.35 -6.29
N ASN A 91 17.63 -5.33 -7.27
CA ASN A 91 16.82 -6.49 -7.68
C ASN A 91 16.54 -6.42 -9.20
N PRO A 92 16.00 -7.48 -9.83
CA PRO A 92 15.73 -7.51 -11.28
C PRO A 92 14.81 -6.41 -11.82
N LEU A 93 14.01 -5.77 -10.97
CA LEU A 93 13.15 -4.67 -11.39
C LEU A 93 13.83 -3.29 -11.27
N GLY A 94 15.02 -3.20 -10.66
CA GLY A 94 15.76 -1.96 -10.45
C GLY A 94 15.01 -0.92 -9.59
N ARG A 95 14.08 -1.37 -8.75
CA ARG A 95 13.24 -0.48 -7.91
C ARG A 95 12.70 -1.21 -6.68
N THR A 96 12.47 -0.47 -5.63
CA THR A 96 11.87 -1.03 -4.40
C THR A 96 10.49 -1.62 -4.69
N PHE A 97 10.25 -2.83 -4.22
CA PHE A 97 8.95 -3.48 -4.25
C PHE A 97 8.75 -4.37 -3.01
N PHE A 98 7.52 -4.76 -2.75
CA PHE A 98 7.26 -5.84 -1.82
C PHE A 98 6.33 -6.89 -2.43
N VAL A 99 6.38 -8.08 -1.84
CA VAL A 99 5.50 -9.20 -2.17
C VAL A 99 4.67 -9.55 -0.96
N MET A 100 3.39 -9.77 -1.18
CA MET A 100 2.42 -10.20 -0.18
C MET A 100 1.52 -11.30 -0.74
N GLU A 101 0.79 -11.99 0.11
CA GLU A 101 -0.21 -12.96 -0.32
C GLU A 101 -1.29 -12.32 -1.21
N TYR A 102 -1.80 -13.11 -2.14
CA TYR A 102 -2.99 -12.74 -2.91
C TYR A 102 -4.25 -13.13 -2.15
N LEU A 103 -5.09 -12.14 -1.88
CA LEU A 103 -6.40 -12.36 -1.25
C LEU A 103 -7.48 -12.35 -2.32
N ASN A 104 -8.09 -13.51 -2.55
CA ASN A 104 -9.21 -13.63 -3.46
C ASN A 104 -10.49 -13.15 -2.77
N GLY A 105 -10.90 -11.92 -3.07
CA GLY A 105 -12.04 -11.25 -2.45
C GLY A 105 -12.87 -10.44 -3.42
N ARG A 106 -14.00 -9.96 -2.94
CA ARG A 106 -14.85 -9.03 -3.70
C ARG A 106 -14.35 -7.59 -3.51
N ILE A 107 -14.34 -6.83 -4.59
CA ILE A 107 -14.01 -5.41 -4.58
C ILE A 107 -15.31 -4.62 -4.78
N PHE A 108 -15.62 -3.73 -3.85
CA PHE A 108 -16.81 -2.88 -3.91
C PHE A 108 -16.39 -1.48 -4.34
N TRP A 109 -16.69 -1.12 -5.59
CA TRP A 109 -16.37 0.20 -6.15
C TRP A 109 -17.42 1.25 -5.78
N ASP A 110 -18.70 0.83 -5.72
CA ASP A 110 -19.80 1.70 -5.32
C ASP A 110 -20.07 1.54 -3.81
N PRO A 111 -19.85 2.59 -2.99
CA PRO A 111 -20.13 2.53 -1.57
C PRO A 111 -21.60 2.32 -1.22
N ALA A 112 -22.53 2.59 -2.15
CA ALA A 112 -23.95 2.26 -1.93
C ALA A 112 -24.25 0.76 -1.95
N LEU A 113 -23.31 -0.07 -2.46
CA LEU A 113 -23.42 -1.52 -2.54
C LEU A 113 -24.75 -1.97 -3.20
N PRO A 114 -25.05 -1.52 -4.44
CA PRO A 114 -26.36 -1.73 -5.06
C PRO A 114 -26.72 -3.20 -5.24
N ASP A 115 -25.74 -4.05 -5.46
CA ASP A 115 -25.89 -5.49 -5.68
C ASP A 115 -26.03 -6.31 -4.39
N CYS A 116 -25.96 -5.66 -3.23
CA CYS A 116 -26.04 -6.31 -1.92
C CYS A 116 -27.43 -6.12 -1.28
N GLY A 117 -27.96 -7.16 -0.66
CA GLY A 117 -29.16 -7.07 0.16
C GLY A 117 -28.95 -6.20 1.42
N LYS A 118 -30.04 -5.71 2.03
CA LYS A 118 -29.98 -4.83 3.21
C LYS A 118 -29.14 -5.41 4.36
N ALA A 119 -29.33 -6.69 4.67
CA ALA A 119 -28.61 -7.38 5.74
C ALA A 119 -27.11 -7.48 5.42
N GLU A 120 -26.77 -7.82 4.17
CA GLU A 120 -25.39 -7.93 3.72
C GLU A 120 -24.67 -6.56 3.74
N ARG A 121 -25.33 -5.48 3.29
CA ARG A 121 -24.81 -4.12 3.41
C ARG A 121 -24.49 -3.76 4.86
N GLY A 122 -25.42 -4.05 5.77
CA GLY A 122 -25.19 -3.85 7.21
C GLY A 122 -23.95 -4.59 7.69
N ALA A 123 -23.83 -5.87 7.38
CA ALA A 123 -22.69 -6.69 7.79
C ALA A 123 -21.35 -6.19 7.21
N ILE A 124 -21.33 -5.71 5.96
CA ILE A 124 -20.12 -5.12 5.34
C ILE A 124 -19.70 -3.86 6.09
N TYR A 125 -20.62 -2.93 6.35
CA TYR A 125 -20.30 -1.70 7.07
C TYR A 125 -19.92 -1.96 8.53
N ASP A 126 -20.56 -2.91 9.20
CA ASP A 126 -20.18 -3.33 10.55
C ASP A 126 -18.75 -3.89 10.57
N SER A 127 -18.39 -4.71 9.58
CA SER A 127 -17.03 -5.24 9.43
C SER A 127 -16.00 -4.12 9.17
N MET A 128 -16.32 -3.15 8.32
CA MET A 128 -15.46 -1.97 8.09
C MET A 128 -15.25 -1.17 9.38
N ASN A 129 -16.33 -0.88 10.11
CA ASN A 129 -16.26 -0.15 11.38
C ASN A 129 -15.44 -0.90 12.44
N LYS A 130 -15.62 -2.22 12.53
CA LYS A 130 -14.82 -3.06 13.44
C LYS A 130 -13.33 -3.00 13.09
N THR A 131 -12.99 -3.11 11.82
CA THR A 131 -11.61 -3.02 11.35
C THR A 131 -11.01 -1.64 11.65
N LEU A 132 -11.76 -0.56 11.40
CA LEU A 132 -11.32 0.80 11.70
C LEU A 132 -11.13 1.00 13.21
N ALA A 133 -12.03 0.50 14.03
CA ALA A 133 -11.89 0.54 15.48
C ALA A 133 -10.67 -0.24 15.96
N ALA A 134 -10.42 -1.43 15.42
CA ALA A 134 -9.23 -2.21 15.71
C ALA A 134 -7.96 -1.42 15.37
N LEU A 135 -7.90 -0.79 14.19
CA LEU A 135 -6.76 0.02 13.76
C LEU A 135 -6.53 1.23 14.69
N HIS A 136 -7.60 1.91 15.13
CA HIS A 136 -7.50 3.07 16.04
C HIS A 136 -7.04 2.67 17.46
N ASN A 137 -7.25 1.43 17.87
CA ASN A 137 -6.84 0.92 19.19
C ASN A 137 -5.48 0.20 19.17
N VAL A 138 -4.77 0.22 18.06
CA VAL A 138 -3.45 -0.40 17.96
C VAL A 138 -2.45 0.31 18.87
N ASP A 139 -1.71 -0.46 19.66
CA ASP A 139 -0.56 0.05 20.40
C ASP A 139 0.65 0.19 19.47
N ILE A 140 0.87 1.40 18.99
CA ILE A 140 1.96 1.71 18.05
C ILE A 140 3.35 1.50 18.65
N LEU A 141 3.49 1.58 19.99
CA LEU A 141 4.76 1.33 20.68
C LEU A 141 5.06 -0.17 20.72
N ALA A 142 4.07 -0.96 21.11
CA ALA A 142 4.19 -2.42 21.11
C ALA A 142 4.49 -3.00 19.72
N LEU A 143 3.97 -2.36 18.65
CA LEU A 143 4.25 -2.75 17.28
C LEU A 143 5.58 -2.21 16.70
N GLY A 144 6.38 -1.48 17.48
CA GLY A 144 7.64 -0.92 17.01
C GLY A 144 7.47 0.17 15.94
N LEU A 145 6.36 0.91 15.98
CA LEU A 145 6.02 1.98 15.02
C LEU A 145 6.13 3.39 15.62
N SER A 146 6.80 3.56 16.75
CA SER A 146 6.96 4.86 17.45
C SER A 146 7.59 5.96 16.59
N ASP A 147 8.46 5.58 15.64
CA ASP A 147 9.13 6.46 14.69
C ASP A 147 8.36 6.61 13.35
N PHE A 148 7.26 5.90 13.19
CA PHE A 148 6.50 5.90 11.93
C PHE A 148 5.89 7.26 11.59
N GLY A 149 5.53 8.03 12.62
CA GLY A 149 5.05 9.41 12.52
C GLY A 149 5.77 10.34 13.48
N ARG A 150 5.70 11.64 13.23
CA ARG A 150 6.22 12.64 14.16
C ARG A 150 5.16 12.96 15.19
N PRO A 151 5.41 12.80 16.49
CA PRO A 151 4.44 13.14 17.53
C PRO A 151 4.21 14.66 17.60
N GLY A 152 3.03 15.05 18.10
CA GLY A 152 2.65 16.43 18.38
C GLY A 152 2.50 17.35 17.14
N ASN A 153 1.85 18.48 17.33
CA ASN A 153 1.69 19.56 16.34
C ASN A 153 1.24 19.11 14.92
N TYR A 154 0.42 18.07 14.84
CA TYR A 154 -0.01 17.51 13.56
C TYR A 154 -0.67 18.58 12.68
N PHE A 155 -1.64 19.29 13.21
CA PHE A 155 -2.39 20.30 12.45
C PHE A 155 -1.50 21.44 11.96
N ALA A 156 -0.66 22.01 12.82
CA ALA A 156 0.27 23.06 12.42
C ALA A 156 1.19 22.60 11.27
N ARG A 157 1.77 21.41 11.40
CA ARG A 157 2.62 20.86 10.33
C ARG A 157 1.87 20.61 9.03
N GLN A 158 0.59 20.16 9.09
CA GLN A 158 -0.20 19.98 7.88
C GLN A 158 -0.55 21.31 7.23
N THR A 159 -0.94 22.31 8.02
CA THR A 159 -1.21 23.66 7.52
C THR A 159 0.02 24.23 6.83
N ASP A 160 1.18 24.21 7.49
CA ASP A 160 2.45 24.69 6.91
C ASP A 160 2.80 23.96 5.61
N ARG A 161 2.60 22.65 5.57
CA ARG A 161 2.85 21.83 4.38
C ARG A 161 1.94 22.23 3.23
N TRP A 162 0.64 22.36 3.49
CA TRP A 162 -0.34 22.69 2.46
C TRP A 162 -0.17 24.12 1.95
N VAL A 163 0.14 25.08 2.84
CA VAL A 163 0.47 26.46 2.45
C VAL A 163 1.70 26.49 1.53
N LYS A 164 2.77 25.77 1.90
CA LYS A 164 3.96 25.68 1.05
C LYS A 164 3.64 25.04 -0.31
N GLN A 165 2.85 23.98 -0.33
CA GLN A 165 2.48 23.31 -1.57
C GLN A 165 1.60 24.21 -2.45
N TYR A 166 0.61 24.88 -1.88
CA TYR A 166 -0.20 25.87 -2.59
C TYR A 166 0.67 26.95 -3.23
N ARG A 167 1.53 27.61 -2.45
CA ARG A 167 2.40 28.67 -2.94
C ARG A 167 3.37 28.20 -4.03
N SER A 168 3.81 26.96 -3.98
CA SER A 168 4.70 26.40 -5.00
C SER A 168 3.98 25.97 -6.28
N SER A 169 2.68 25.74 -6.24
CA SER A 169 1.88 25.27 -7.37
C SER A 169 0.91 26.33 -7.94
N ALA A 170 0.68 27.41 -7.20
CA ALA A 170 -0.19 28.50 -7.65
C ALA A 170 0.44 29.26 -8.82
N LEU A 171 -0.25 29.33 -9.95
CA LEU A 171 0.15 30.13 -11.11
C LEU A 171 -0.09 31.63 -10.86
N GLU A 172 -1.13 31.97 -10.09
CA GLU A 172 -1.45 33.32 -9.65
C GLU A 172 -1.77 33.30 -8.14
N PRO A 173 -1.28 34.29 -7.35
CA PRO A 173 -1.62 34.43 -5.95
C PRO A 173 -3.10 34.74 -5.77
N SER A 174 -3.76 34.12 -4.78
CA SER A 174 -5.13 34.46 -4.36
C SER A 174 -5.10 35.11 -2.98
N ALA A 175 -5.53 36.35 -2.91
CA ALA A 175 -5.58 37.11 -1.65
C ALA A 175 -6.52 36.47 -0.61
N GLU A 176 -7.55 35.76 -1.04
CA GLU A 176 -8.48 35.01 -0.20
C GLU A 176 -7.79 33.80 0.43
N MET A 177 -7.00 33.05 -0.34
CA MET A 177 -6.24 31.90 0.15
C MET A 177 -5.08 32.29 1.06
N ASP A 178 -4.49 33.47 0.85
CA ASP A 178 -3.41 33.98 1.70
C ASP A 178 -3.92 34.50 3.07
N ARG A 179 -5.23 34.69 3.25
CA ARG A 179 -5.86 35.09 4.52
C ARG A 179 -6.28 33.93 5.40
N LEU A 180 -6.31 32.71 4.87
CA LEU A 180 -6.60 31.49 5.63
C LEU A 180 -5.38 31.05 6.43
#